data_8a09700e9236547d9bb11bc73853c6c8
#
_entry.id   8a09700e9236547d9bb11bc73853c6c8
#
_cell.length_a   1.000
_cell.length_b   1.000
_cell.length_c   1.000
_cell.angle_alpha   90.00
_cell.angle_beta   90.00
_cell.angle_gamma   90.00
#
_symmetry.space_group_name_H-M   'P 1'
#
loop_
_entity.id
_entity.type
_entity.pdbx_description
1 polymer ?
#
loop_
_entity_poly.entity_id
_entity_poly.type
_entity_poly.pdbx_seq_one_letter_code
_entity_poly.pdbx_strand_id
1 'polypeptide(L)'
;MGMGKGIRLAGHKNTASCTPVQMTVPARVRIPLSLLGANTSTILVKKGDTVAVGQPIATQGQGIGVPMYASVSGTVEGIESLRMPNGSVVDCIVIASDGQQTVWDGIEVPKVTNMQELLDAVRKSGLVGLGGAGFPTWVKLNATVDRLVINGSECEPYCTVDYIAMRDYAADMAEGVRIVKTLLGIE
;
A
#
# COMPACT_ATOMS: atom_id res chain seq x y z
N MET A 1 -38.37 -3.72 -13.43
CA MET A 1 -37.28 -4.71 -13.46
C MET A 1 -36.99 -5.09 -12.02
N GLY A 2 -37.29 -6.32 -11.60
CA GLY A 2 -36.96 -6.80 -10.25
C GLY A 2 -35.45 -6.91 -10.10
N MET A 3 -34.90 -6.25 -9.09
CA MET A 3 -33.51 -6.47 -8.72
C MET A 3 -33.35 -7.95 -8.35
N GLY A 4 -32.52 -8.67 -9.10
CA GLY A 4 -32.20 -10.06 -8.80
C GLY A 4 -31.70 -10.17 -7.37
N LYS A 5 -32.14 -11.18 -6.62
CA LYS A 5 -31.65 -11.48 -5.30
C LYS A 5 -30.17 -11.87 -5.45
N GLY A 6 -29.24 -11.06 -4.91
CA GLY A 6 -27.82 -11.40 -4.90
C GLY A 6 -27.58 -12.72 -4.16
N ILE A 7 -26.46 -13.39 -4.47
CA ILE A 7 -26.00 -14.58 -3.76
C ILE A 7 -25.43 -14.12 -2.41
N ARG A 8 -25.93 -14.68 -1.32
CA ARG A 8 -25.38 -14.44 0.02
C ARG A 8 -24.37 -15.54 0.33
N LEU A 9 -23.11 -15.16 0.43
CA LEU A 9 -22.02 -16.04 0.86
C LEU A 9 -21.88 -16.01 2.38
N ALA A 10 -21.52 -17.15 2.98
CA ALA A 10 -21.15 -17.20 4.38
C ALA A 10 -19.79 -16.51 4.58
N GLY A 11 -19.66 -15.69 5.61
CA GLY A 11 -18.47 -14.87 5.83
C GLY A 11 -17.27 -15.67 6.34
N HIS A 12 -17.48 -16.73 7.12
CA HIS A 12 -16.42 -17.58 7.71
C HIS A 12 -15.31 -16.79 8.43
N LYS A 13 -15.70 -15.81 9.26
CA LYS A 13 -14.79 -14.87 9.96
C LYS A 13 -14.12 -15.50 11.20
N ASN A 14 -13.71 -16.75 11.14
CA ASN A 14 -13.22 -17.53 12.29
C ASN A 14 -11.91 -16.98 12.88
N THR A 15 -11.13 -16.25 12.09
CA THR A 15 -9.87 -15.63 12.52
C THR A 15 -10.04 -14.28 13.21
N ALA A 16 -11.26 -13.75 13.35
CA ALA A 16 -11.51 -12.44 13.97
C ALA A 16 -10.99 -12.33 15.42
N SER A 17 -10.99 -13.44 16.17
CA SER A 17 -10.46 -13.50 17.54
C SER A 17 -8.99 -13.93 17.64
N CYS A 18 -8.35 -14.24 16.52
CA CYS A 18 -6.96 -14.67 16.51
C CYS A 18 -6.01 -13.49 16.74
N THR A 19 -4.87 -13.78 17.38
CA THR A 19 -3.75 -12.84 17.44
C THR A 19 -2.98 -12.91 16.13
N PRO A 20 -2.68 -11.77 15.49
CA PRO A 20 -1.83 -11.76 14.31
C PRO A 20 -0.45 -12.36 14.57
N VAL A 21 0.04 -13.14 13.62
CA VAL A 21 1.39 -13.70 13.68
C VAL A 21 2.29 -12.88 12.76
N GLN A 22 3.39 -12.39 13.30
CA GLN A 22 4.37 -11.68 12.53
C GLN A 22 5.16 -12.65 11.65
N MET A 23 5.19 -12.38 10.35
CA MET A 23 6.01 -13.15 9.41
C MET A 23 7.50 -12.86 9.66
N THR A 24 8.33 -13.89 9.59
CA THR A 24 9.79 -13.70 9.58
C THR A 24 10.23 -12.96 8.33
N VAL A 25 11.33 -12.21 8.42
CA VAL A 25 11.90 -11.52 7.26
C VAL A 25 12.24 -12.55 6.18
N PRO A 26 11.67 -12.44 4.97
CA PRO A 26 11.96 -13.38 3.90
C PRO A 26 13.40 -13.19 3.39
N ALA A 27 14.04 -14.28 3.00
CA ALA A 27 15.40 -14.23 2.43
C ALA A 27 15.43 -13.49 1.07
N ARG A 28 14.27 -13.36 0.40
CA ARG A 28 14.18 -12.77 -0.94
C ARG A 28 12.80 -12.17 -1.17
N VAL A 29 12.74 -10.97 -1.74
CA VAL A 29 11.50 -10.32 -2.13
C VAL A 29 11.50 -9.97 -3.62
N ARG A 30 10.29 -9.93 -4.21
CA ARG A 30 10.05 -9.43 -5.57
C ARG A 30 9.06 -8.28 -5.49
N ILE A 31 9.49 -7.09 -5.90
CA ILE A 31 8.68 -5.87 -5.86
C ILE A 31 8.25 -5.55 -7.29
N PRO A 32 6.95 -5.72 -7.62
CA PRO A 32 6.45 -5.46 -8.97
C PRO A 32 6.60 -3.99 -9.36
N LEU A 33 7.03 -3.74 -10.59
CA LEU A 33 7.19 -2.39 -11.14
C LEU A 33 5.89 -1.77 -11.65
N SER A 34 4.82 -2.55 -11.69
CA SER A 34 3.47 -2.08 -12.05
C SER A 34 2.43 -2.77 -11.18
N LEU A 35 1.61 -2.00 -10.49
CA LEU A 35 0.46 -2.49 -9.71
C LEU A 35 -0.87 -2.27 -10.46
N LEU A 36 -0.97 -1.25 -11.31
CA LEU A 36 -2.19 -0.80 -11.98
C LEU A 36 -2.11 -0.80 -13.52
N GLY A 37 -1.31 -1.68 -14.11
CA GLY A 37 -1.15 -1.70 -15.57
C GLY A 37 0.04 -0.88 -16.07
N ALA A 38 0.06 -0.49 -17.34
CA ALA A 38 1.19 -0.04 -18.13
C ALA A 38 1.90 1.28 -17.70
N ASN A 39 2.01 1.58 -16.42
CA ASN A 39 2.81 2.70 -15.94
C ASN A 39 4.29 2.29 -15.92
N THR A 40 5.07 2.89 -16.80
CA THR A 40 6.52 2.70 -16.84
C THR A 40 7.15 3.40 -15.64
N SER A 41 7.52 2.62 -14.64
CA SER A 41 8.35 3.10 -13.54
C SER A 41 9.79 3.30 -14.01
N THR A 42 10.43 4.39 -13.59
CA THR A 42 11.88 4.55 -13.76
C THR A 42 12.58 3.86 -12.60
N ILE A 43 13.39 2.86 -12.92
CA ILE A 43 14.16 2.11 -11.93
C ILE A 43 15.33 2.97 -11.46
N LEU A 44 15.51 3.07 -10.14
CA LEU A 44 16.55 3.88 -9.50
C LEU A 44 17.77 3.05 -9.05
N VAL A 45 17.66 1.73 -9.10
CA VAL A 45 18.68 0.80 -8.61
C VAL A 45 19.08 -0.18 -9.69
N LYS A 46 20.28 -0.75 -9.58
CA LYS A 46 20.80 -1.77 -10.49
C LYS A 46 21.27 -3.00 -9.72
N LYS A 47 21.49 -4.09 -10.44
CA LYS A 47 22.06 -5.31 -9.86
C LYS A 47 23.37 -5.02 -9.12
N GLY A 48 23.44 -5.50 -7.88
CA GLY A 48 24.59 -5.32 -6.99
C GLY A 48 24.47 -4.13 -6.05
N ASP A 49 23.51 -3.23 -6.23
CA ASP A 49 23.29 -2.12 -5.31
C ASP A 49 22.80 -2.64 -3.96
N THR A 50 23.29 -2.06 -2.87
CA THR A 50 22.76 -2.28 -1.53
C THR A 50 21.63 -1.29 -1.28
N VAL A 51 20.53 -1.78 -0.70
CA VAL A 51 19.35 -0.98 -0.35
C VAL A 51 18.96 -1.17 1.10
N ALA A 52 18.34 -0.15 1.67
CA ALA A 52 17.79 -0.17 3.02
C ALA A 52 16.25 -0.10 2.98
N VAL A 53 15.59 -0.52 4.06
CA VAL A 53 14.11 -0.48 4.18
C VAL A 53 13.61 0.95 4.02
N GLY A 54 12.65 1.16 3.14
CA GLY A 54 12.09 2.48 2.85
C GLY A 54 12.89 3.29 1.83
N GLN A 55 14.01 2.77 1.31
CA GLN A 55 14.76 3.45 0.25
C GLN A 55 13.99 3.40 -1.07
N PRO A 56 13.86 4.52 -1.81
CA PRO A 56 13.25 4.52 -3.13
C PRO A 56 14.04 3.63 -4.10
N ILE A 57 13.35 2.69 -4.76
CA ILE A 57 13.95 1.77 -5.74
C ILE A 57 13.40 1.98 -7.15
N ALA A 58 12.22 2.60 -7.25
CA ALA A 58 11.68 3.06 -8.52
C ALA A 58 10.81 4.29 -8.32
N THR A 59 10.86 5.22 -9.26
CA THR A 59 9.88 6.30 -9.35
C THR A 59 8.74 5.82 -10.19
N GLN A 60 7.60 6.42 -9.94
CA GLN A 60 6.49 6.25 -10.84
C GLN A 60 6.72 7.07 -12.12
N GLY A 61 6.24 6.51 -13.25
CA GLY A 61 6.10 7.22 -14.51
C GLY A 61 5.01 8.29 -14.47
N GLN A 62 4.64 8.84 -15.62
CA GLN A 62 3.58 9.83 -15.72
C GLN A 62 2.21 9.26 -15.33
N GLY A 63 1.36 10.07 -14.74
CA GLY A 63 -0.03 9.72 -14.37
C GLY A 63 -0.26 9.43 -12.91
N ILE A 64 -1.28 8.62 -12.63
CA ILE A 64 -1.65 8.20 -11.28
C ILE A 64 -0.77 7.03 -10.82
N GLY A 65 -0.05 7.14 -9.80
CA GLY A 65 0.68 6.05 -9.19
C GLY A 65 1.55 6.57 -8.07
N VAL A 66 2.44 5.76 -7.57
CA VAL A 66 3.27 6.04 -6.41
C VAL A 66 4.69 5.51 -6.61
N PRO A 67 5.69 6.10 -5.94
CA PRO A 67 7.03 5.52 -5.93
C PRO A 67 7.02 4.15 -5.23
N MET A 68 8.03 3.36 -5.52
CA MET A 68 8.24 2.04 -4.92
C MET A 68 9.48 2.06 -4.05
N TYR A 69 9.37 1.39 -2.91
CA TYR A 69 10.39 1.37 -1.88
C TYR A 69 10.84 -0.06 -1.58
N ALA A 70 12.08 -0.20 -1.15
CA ALA A 70 12.58 -1.48 -0.66
C ALA A 70 11.87 -1.86 0.64
N SER A 71 11.28 -3.05 0.69
CA SER A 71 10.61 -3.59 1.87
C SER A 71 11.53 -4.36 2.80
N VAL A 72 12.75 -4.63 2.35
CA VAL A 72 13.81 -5.29 3.13
C VAL A 72 15.13 -4.56 2.85
N SER A 73 16.07 -4.62 3.80
CA SER A 73 17.47 -4.28 3.52
C SER A 73 18.18 -5.47 2.86
N GLY A 74 19.17 -5.18 2.01
CA GLY A 74 19.92 -6.22 1.31
C GLY A 74 20.46 -5.78 -0.03
N THR A 75 20.66 -6.74 -0.93
CA THR A 75 21.29 -6.51 -2.24
C THR A 75 20.32 -6.75 -3.39
N VAL A 76 20.28 -5.85 -4.34
CA VAL A 76 19.50 -5.98 -5.57
C VAL A 76 20.10 -7.08 -6.44
N GLU A 77 19.36 -8.16 -6.69
CA GLU A 77 19.81 -9.26 -7.55
C GLU A 77 19.58 -8.97 -9.04
N GLY A 78 18.63 -8.07 -9.35
CA GLY A 78 18.27 -7.70 -10.71
C GLY A 78 16.77 -7.56 -10.91
N ILE A 79 16.35 -7.78 -12.15
CA ILE A 79 14.94 -7.71 -12.57
C ILE A 79 14.53 -9.11 -13.04
N GLU A 80 13.37 -9.56 -12.59
CA GLU A 80 12.73 -10.82 -13.02
C GLU A 80 11.30 -10.54 -13.47
N SER A 81 10.85 -11.20 -14.52
CA SER A 81 9.46 -11.17 -14.94
C SER A 81 8.63 -12.16 -14.12
N LEU A 82 7.53 -11.68 -13.57
CA LEU A 82 6.58 -12.48 -12.76
C LEU A 82 5.22 -12.53 -13.46
N ARG A 83 4.66 -13.73 -13.58
CA ARG A 83 3.27 -13.90 -14.02
C ARG A 83 2.33 -13.66 -12.84
N MET A 84 1.45 -12.68 -13.01
CA MET A 84 0.43 -12.32 -12.03
C MET A 84 -0.78 -13.25 -12.10
N PRO A 85 -1.62 -13.35 -11.05
CA PRO A 85 -2.82 -14.19 -11.04
C PRO A 85 -3.82 -13.91 -12.17
N ASN A 86 -3.88 -12.68 -12.66
CA ASN A 86 -4.70 -12.28 -13.80
C ASN A 86 -4.12 -12.66 -15.17
N GLY A 87 -2.97 -13.37 -15.19
CA GLY A 87 -2.26 -13.82 -16.37
C GLY A 87 -1.30 -12.80 -17.01
N SER A 88 -1.29 -11.54 -16.55
CA SER A 88 -0.32 -10.54 -17.02
C SER A 88 1.10 -10.89 -16.54
N VAL A 89 2.09 -10.39 -17.27
CA VAL A 89 3.51 -10.49 -16.88
C VAL A 89 3.98 -9.11 -16.49
N VAL A 90 4.59 -8.99 -15.31
CA VAL A 90 5.17 -7.74 -14.82
C VAL A 90 6.61 -7.95 -14.41
N ASP A 91 7.44 -6.95 -14.65
CA ASP A 91 8.81 -6.95 -14.18
C ASP A 91 8.85 -6.58 -12.70
N CYS A 92 9.72 -7.24 -11.94
CA CYS A 92 9.90 -7.06 -10.52
C CYS A 92 11.38 -6.77 -10.24
N ILE A 93 11.64 -5.81 -9.36
CA ILE A 93 12.95 -5.67 -8.72
C ILE A 93 13.07 -6.78 -7.69
N VAL A 94 14.18 -7.52 -7.74
CA VAL A 94 14.46 -8.62 -6.82
C VAL A 94 15.54 -8.20 -5.85
N ILE A 95 15.27 -8.38 -4.56
CA ILE A 95 16.20 -8.06 -3.47
C ILE A 95 16.45 -9.32 -2.65
N ALA A 96 17.71 -9.72 -2.51
CA ALA A 96 18.16 -10.68 -1.51
C ALA A 96 18.29 -9.96 -0.18
N SER A 97 17.50 -10.37 0.83
CA SER A 97 17.53 -9.75 2.14
C SER A 97 18.78 -10.15 2.91
N ASP A 98 19.35 -9.19 3.64
CA ASP A 98 20.43 -9.44 4.63
C ASP A 98 19.88 -9.83 6.03
N GLY A 99 18.57 -9.78 6.21
CA GLY A 99 17.88 -10.08 7.47
C GLY A 99 18.01 -8.99 8.54
N GLN A 100 18.76 -7.90 8.28
CA GLN A 100 19.04 -6.86 9.28
C GLN A 100 17.91 -5.84 9.41
N GLN A 101 17.10 -5.67 8.35
CA GLN A 101 16.04 -4.67 8.27
C GLN A 101 16.55 -3.24 8.60
N THR A 102 17.75 -2.93 8.13
CA THR A 102 18.33 -1.59 8.26
C THR A 102 17.44 -0.56 7.57
N VAL A 103 16.99 0.42 8.32
CA VAL A 103 16.10 1.48 7.82
C VAL A 103 16.93 2.53 7.07
N TRP A 104 16.40 3.01 5.96
CA TRP A 104 17.03 4.08 5.17
C TRP A 104 17.02 5.40 5.95
N ASP A 105 18.16 6.07 6.00
CA ASP A 105 18.37 7.33 6.73
C ASP A 105 17.71 8.55 6.08
N GLY A 106 17.29 8.43 4.81
CA GLY A 106 16.56 9.47 4.09
C GLY A 106 15.04 9.49 4.36
N ILE A 107 14.53 8.74 5.34
CA ILE A 107 13.10 8.82 5.73
C ILE A 107 12.88 10.08 6.55
N GLU A 108 11.98 10.94 6.06
CA GLU A 108 11.59 12.17 6.74
C GLU A 108 10.13 12.12 7.17
N VAL A 109 9.84 12.64 8.36
CA VAL A 109 8.46 12.85 8.81
C VAL A 109 7.90 14.07 8.09
N PRO A 110 6.81 13.93 7.29
CA PRO A 110 6.26 15.03 6.53
C PRO A 110 5.62 16.08 7.46
N LYS A 111 5.84 17.35 7.15
CA LYS A 111 5.09 18.47 7.76
C LYS A 111 3.86 18.70 6.90
N VAL A 112 2.67 18.57 7.49
CA VAL A 112 1.40 18.69 6.79
C VAL A 112 0.56 19.75 7.49
N THR A 113 0.30 20.86 6.79
CA THR A 113 -0.50 21.98 7.28
C THR A 113 -1.70 22.29 6.37
N ASN A 114 -1.72 21.75 5.17
CA ASN A 114 -2.77 21.94 4.18
C ASN A 114 -2.99 20.68 3.34
N MET A 115 -4.07 20.67 2.56
CA MET A 115 -4.47 19.52 1.76
C MET A 115 -3.43 19.14 0.69
N GLN A 116 -2.79 20.11 0.06
CA GLN A 116 -1.78 19.83 -0.97
C GLN A 116 -0.56 19.11 -0.36
N GLU A 117 -0.09 19.55 0.80
CA GLU A 117 1.00 18.90 1.52
C GLU A 117 0.63 17.48 1.96
N LEU A 118 -0.65 17.26 2.36
CA LEU A 118 -1.15 15.91 2.66
C LEU A 118 -1.10 15.03 1.41
N LEU A 119 -1.60 15.49 0.28
CA LEU A 119 -1.60 14.73 -0.98
C LEU A 119 -0.17 14.37 -1.41
N ASP A 120 0.76 15.31 -1.31
CA ASP A 120 2.17 15.09 -1.64
C ASP A 120 2.82 14.09 -0.68
N ALA A 121 2.54 14.18 0.63
CA ALA A 121 3.02 13.25 1.63
C ALA A 121 2.49 11.83 1.39
N VAL A 122 1.18 11.68 1.16
CA VAL A 122 0.53 10.40 0.87
C VAL A 122 1.04 9.81 -0.46
N ARG A 123 1.26 10.64 -1.48
CA ARG A 123 1.85 10.19 -2.74
C ARG A 123 3.29 9.69 -2.54
N LYS A 124 4.11 10.48 -1.83
CA LYS A 124 5.51 10.13 -1.52
C LYS A 124 5.63 8.88 -0.63
N SER A 125 4.65 8.61 0.24
CA SER A 125 4.66 7.40 1.07
C SER A 125 4.44 6.10 0.30
N GLY A 126 4.05 6.18 -0.96
CA GLY A 126 3.76 4.98 -1.76
C GLY A 126 2.43 4.30 -1.42
N LEU A 127 1.55 4.98 -0.67
CA LEU A 127 0.32 4.39 -0.15
C LEU A 127 -0.71 4.10 -1.25
N VAL A 128 -1.13 2.84 -1.32
CA VAL A 128 -2.14 2.33 -2.26
C VAL A 128 -3.17 1.47 -1.53
N GLY A 129 -4.30 1.21 -2.15
CA GLY A 129 -5.36 0.36 -1.60
C GLY A 129 -4.97 -1.12 -1.62
N LEU A 130 -4.30 -1.61 -0.59
CA LEU A 130 -3.76 -2.98 -0.51
C LEU A 130 -4.85 -4.06 -0.44
N GLY A 131 -6.04 -3.75 0.07
CA GLY A 131 -7.18 -4.66 0.11
C GLY A 131 -7.96 -4.77 -1.22
N GLY A 132 -7.46 -4.17 -2.30
CA GLY A 132 -8.13 -4.14 -3.60
C GLY A 132 -7.17 -4.06 -4.77
N ALA A 133 -7.51 -3.22 -5.75
CA ALA A 133 -6.77 -3.10 -7.02
C ALA A 133 -5.45 -2.27 -6.92
N GLY A 134 -5.00 -1.90 -5.74
CA GLY A 134 -3.80 -1.06 -5.58
C GLY A 134 -4.01 0.40 -6.00
N PHE A 135 -5.23 0.91 -5.95
CA PHE A 135 -5.52 2.29 -6.36
C PHE A 135 -4.83 3.30 -5.43
N PRO A 136 -4.12 4.32 -5.98
CA PRO A 136 -3.36 5.27 -5.18
C PRO A 136 -4.24 6.10 -4.25
N THR A 137 -3.89 6.13 -2.97
CA THR A 137 -4.70 6.80 -1.94
C THR A 137 -4.71 8.32 -2.13
N TRP A 138 -3.61 8.92 -2.58
CA TRP A 138 -3.56 10.37 -2.84
C TRP A 138 -4.59 10.82 -3.89
N VAL A 139 -4.89 9.98 -4.89
CA VAL A 139 -5.90 10.27 -5.91
C VAL A 139 -7.30 10.26 -5.29
N LYS A 140 -7.58 9.32 -4.38
CA LYS A 140 -8.88 9.28 -3.66
C LYS A 140 -9.08 10.51 -2.79
N LEU A 141 -8.02 10.98 -2.13
CA LEU A 141 -8.09 12.15 -1.25
C LEU A 141 -8.16 13.47 -2.01
N ASN A 142 -7.74 13.51 -3.27
CA ASN A 142 -7.81 14.70 -4.12
C ASN A 142 -9.23 14.90 -4.67
N ALA A 143 -10.16 15.23 -3.78
CA ALA A 143 -11.57 15.41 -4.11
C ALA A 143 -12.17 16.57 -3.28
N THR A 144 -13.12 17.28 -3.87
CA THR A 144 -13.96 18.24 -3.14
C THR A 144 -15.24 17.53 -2.75
N VAL A 145 -15.44 17.32 -1.46
CA VAL A 145 -16.57 16.57 -0.90
C VAL A 145 -17.10 17.26 0.35
N ASP A 146 -18.37 17.04 0.65
CA ASP A 146 -19.06 17.55 1.84
C ASP A 146 -19.15 16.51 2.97
N ARG A 147 -18.75 15.27 2.68
CA ARG A 147 -18.85 14.16 3.64
C ARG A 147 -17.73 13.15 3.46
N LEU A 148 -17.15 12.74 4.58
CA LEU A 148 -16.20 11.63 4.68
C LEU A 148 -16.90 10.43 5.30
N VAL A 149 -16.93 9.30 4.57
CA VAL A 149 -17.49 8.03 5.05
C VAL A 149 -16.37 7.02 5.21
N ILE A 150 -16.22 6.49 6.42
CA ILE A 150 -15.25 5.43 6.70
C ILE A 150 -15.97 4.08 6.54
N ASN A 151 -15.52 3.31 5.56
CA ASN A 151 -16.06 1.99 5.29
C ASN A 151 -15.22 0.91 5.98
N GLY A 152 -15.77 0.32 7.05
CA GLY A 152 -15.15 -0.80 7.77
C GLY A 152 -15.73 -2.16 7.38
N SER A 153 -16.47 -2.26 6.28
CA SER A 153 -17.08 -3.53 5.84
C SER A 153 -16.07 -4.37 5.05
N GLU A 154 -15.66 -5.48 5.64
CA GLU A 154 -14.79 -6.47 5.02
C GLU A 154 -15.62 -7.50 4.26
N CYS A 155 -15.61 -7.42 2.92
CA CYS A 155 -16.49 -8.19 2.05
C CYS A 155 -15.98 -9.61 1.73
N GLU A 156 -14.68 -9.87 1.82
CA GLU A 156 -14.06 -11.15 1.47
C GLU A 156 -14.36 -12.23 2.51
N PRO A 157 -14.95 -13.40 2.12
CA PRO A 157 -15.03 -14.54 3.02
C PRO A 157 -13.65 -14.96 3.55
N TYR A 158 -13.61 -15.46 4.78
CA TYR A 158 -12.40 -15.87 5.51
C TYR A 158 -11.43 -14.72 5.88
N CYS A 159 -11.52 -13.54 5.28
CA CYS A 159 -10.66 -12.41 5.59
C CYS A 159 -11.15 -11.66 6.82
N THR A 160 -10.23 -11.29 7.72
CA THR A 160 -10.49 -10.51 8.94
C THR A 160 -9.44 -9.43 9.18
N VAL A 161 -8.68 -9.06 8.14
CA VAL A 161 -7.57 -8.12 8.25
C VAL A 161 -8.05 -6.71 8.58
N ASP A 162 -9.14 -6.25 7.95
CA ASP A 162 -9.69 -4.91 8.21
C ASP A 162 -10.28 -4.84 9.63
N TYR A 163 -10.97 -5.89 10.08
CA TYR A 163 -11.47 -5.98 11.44
C TYR A 163 -10.33 -5.90 12.48
N ILE A 164 -9.26 -6.68 12.27
CA ILE A 164 -8.10 -6.70 13.17
C ILE A 164 -7.39 -5.35 13.15
N ALA A 165 -7.21 -4.74 11.98
CA ALA A 165 -6.61 -3.41 11.87
C ALA A 165 -7.43 -2.35 12.63
N MET A 166 -8.75 -2.33 12.47
CA MET A 166 -9.63 -1.42 13.21
C MET A 166 -9.62 -1.67 14.72
N ARG A 167 -9.50 -2.92 15.15
CA ARG A 167 -9.44 -3.29 16.58
C ARG A 167 -8.12 -2.85 17.22
N ASP A 168 -7.00 -3.16 16.56
CA ASP A 168 -5.67 -3.04 17.16
C ASP A 168 -5.04 -1.66 16.94
N TYR A 169 -5.46 -0.93 15.88
CA TYR A 169 -4.96 0.41 15.51
C TYR A 169 -6.05 1.48 15.49
N ALA A 170 -7.08 1.33 16.34
CA ALA A 170 -8.23 2.24 16.39
C ALA A 170 -7.84 3.71 16.61
N ALA A 171 -6.85 3.96 17.48
CA ALA A 171 -6.38 5.30 17.80
C ALA A 171 -5.69 5.97 16.58
N ASP A 172 -4.83 5.23 15.88
CA ASP A 172 -4.12 5.72 14.70
C ASP A 172 -5.08 5.99 13.54
N MET A 173 -6.08 5.10 13.38
CA MET A 173 -7.14 5.28 12.39
C MET A 173 -7.99 6.52 12.68
N ALA A 174 -8.39 6.73 13.94
CA ALA A 174 -9.16 7.89 14.36
C ALA A 174 -8.39 9.19 14.12
N GLU A 175 -7.08 9.20 14.40
CA GLU A 175 -6.22 10.35 14.14
C GLU A 175 -6.08 10.61 12.62
N GLY A 176 -5.89 9.58 11.81
CA GLY A 176 -5.87 9.71 10.35
C GLY A 176 -7.17 10.31 9.79
N VAL A 177 -8.31 9.83 10.28
CA VAL A 177 -9.63 10.38 9.93
C VAL A 177 -9.75 11.84 10.34
N ARG A 178 -9.31 12.21 11.54
CA ARG A 178 -9.33 13.59 12.04
C ARG A 178 -8.50 14.52 11.15
N ILE A 179 -7.29 14.11 10.78
CA ILE A 179 -6.41 14.88 9.89
C ILE A 179 -7.09 15.11 8.53
N VAL A 180 -7.55 14.05 7.89
CA VAL A 180 -8.22 14.13 6.58
C VAL A 180 -9.47 15.01 6.66
N LYS A 181 -10.33 14.80 7.66
CA LYS A 181 -11.55 15.60 7.88
C LYS A 181 -11.22 17.08 8.01
N THR A 182 -10.24 17.42 8.85
CA THR A 182 -9.82 18.80 9.10
C THR A 182 -9.31 19.48 7.83
N LEU A 183 -8.44 18.79 7.07
CA LEU A 183 -7.84 19.35 5.86
C LEU A 183 -8.81 19.43 4.67
N LEU A 184 -9.84 18.58 4.64
CA LEU A 184 -10.94 18.68 3.68
C LEU A 184 -11.95 19.78 4.06
N GLY A 185 -11.88 20.35 5.26
CA GLY A 185 -12.83 21.36 5.74
C GLY A 185 -14.23 20.80 5.99
N ILE A 186 -14.35 19.52 6.34
CA ILE A 186 -15.63 18.85 6.62
C ILE A 186 -15.95 18.97 8.11
N GLU A 187 -17.17 19.39 8.45
CA GLU A 187 -17.69 19.46 9.83
C GLU A 187 -18.10 18.11 10.44
#